data_d2fb6280293d18eab9e229c95ad2b45e
#
_entry.id   d2fb6280293d18eab9e229c95ad2b45e
#
_cell.length_a   1.000
_cell.length_b   1.000
_cell.length_c   1.000
_cell.angle_alpha   90.00
_cell.angle_beta   90.00
_cell.angle_gamma   90.00
#
_symmetry.space_group_name_H-M   'P 1'
#
loop_
_entity.id
_entity.type
_entity.pdbx_description
1 polymer ?
#
loop_
_entity_poly.entity_id
_entity_poly.type
_entity_poly.pdbx_seq_one_letter_code
_entity_poly.pdbx_strand_id
1 'polypeptide(L)'
;SWSSNLGINYNLVLGKHLFSTFANWTISEDRNDYVNLSATGYPDAHMDDFIFGNKMETNMSNIGSENISRSIGLIGQFSYSYDNRYSADFNLSGEASSRYAKHDLVPFWSVGGRWNAHNEKWLQGYLSNLVLRASYGITGEQNFSPADAIEYYSFAGTMRPYQSFPVLGALLSGLNNAELGWAKTHNTSLSLDFGFWKNRINTTFNYYNNITKELLTNYDLAPSTGFSSMVMNAGELQNRGFDASLNIIAMQNLRKEFFWTISANANRNRNKILKLSDYLKKVNEEQMQSASAPLPQYH
;
A
#
# COMPACT_ATOMS: atom_id res chain seq x y z
N SER A 1 13.24 -5.89 -16.57
CA SER A 1 13.21 -6.15 -15.11
C SER A 1 13.73 -7.55 -14.81
N TRP A 2 14.34 -7.74 -13.68
CA TRP A 2 14.74 -9.04 -13.16
C TRP A 2 14.50 -9.11 -11.65
N SER A 3 14.27 -10.31 -11.14
CA SER A 3 14.17 -10.54 -9.70
C SER A 3 14.83 -11.88 -9.34
N SER A 4 15.47 -11.91 -8.19
CA SER A 4 16.02 -13.12 -7.57
C SER A 4 15.37 -13.31 -6.20
N ASN A 5 14.95 -14.54 -5.93
CA ASN A 5 14.23 -14.88 -4.72
C ASN A 5 14.81 -16.17 -4.12
N LEU A 6 15.26 -16.08 -2.87
CA LEU A 6 15.79 -17.23 -2.12
C LEU A 6 14.94 -17.42 -0.86
N GLY A 7 14.30 -18.58 -0.75
CA GLY A 7 13.44 -18.90 0.39
C GLY A 7 13.88 -20.17 1.09
N ILE A 8 13.82 -20.17 2.42
CA ILE A 8 14.10 -21.32 3.29
C ILE A 8 12.87 -21.55 4.17
N ASN A 9 12.39 -22.79 4.17
CA ASN A 9 11.30 -23.24 5.03
C ASN A 9 11.81 -24.33 5.97
N TYR A 10 11.48 -24.21 7.24
CA TYR A 10 11.76 -25.23 8.24
C TYR A 10 10.53 -25.49 9.10
N ASN A 11 10.13 -26.77 9.18
CA ASN A 11 9.01 -27.20 10.00
C ASN A 11 9.46 -28.32 10.94
N LEU A 12 9.12 -28.17 12.22
CA LEU A 12 9.46 -29.12 13.27
C LEU A 12 8.21 -29.49 14.08
N VAL A 13 7.93 -30.76 14.17
CA VAL A 13 6.82 -31.32 14.96
C VAL A 13 7.39 -32.10 16.13
N LEU A 14 7.09 -31.66 17.35
CA LEU A 14 7.49 -32.31 18.59
C LEU A 14 6.24 -32.64 19.43
N GLY A 15 5.68 -33.81 19.24
CA GLY A 15 4.45 -34.22 19.90
C GLY A 15 3.28 -33.28 19.57
N LYS A 16 2.87 -32.46 20.55
CA LYS A 16 1.79 -31.47 20.39
C LYS A 16 2.28 -30.08 19.94
N HIS A 17 3.57 -29.90 19.79
CA HIS A 17 4.19 -28.64 19.42
C HIS A 17 4.53 -28.64 17.94
N LEU A 18 4.08 -27.64 17.22
CA LEU A 18 4.43 -27.38 15.83
C LEU A 18 5.13 -26.04 15.73
N PHE A 19 6.35 -26.06 15.21
CA PHE A 19 7.14 -24.87 14.89
C PHE A 19 7.28 -24.79 13.39
N SER A 20 7.03 -23.60 12.84
CA SER A 20 7.23 -23.31 11.42
C SER A 20 8.02 -22.01 11.29
N THR A 21 9.08 -22.05 10.51
CA THR A 21 9.90 -20.87 10.23
C THR A 21 10.07 -20.73 8.73
N PHE A 22 9.89 -19.53 8.25
CA PHE A 22 10.13 -19.15 6.86
C PHE A 22 11.05 -17.94 6.84
N ALA A 23 12.05 -17.98 5.99
CA ALA A 23 12.89 -16.82 5.68
C ALA A 23 13.00 -16.68 4.18
N ASN A 24 12.88 -15.45 3.69
CA ASN A 24 12.96 -15.13 2.26
C ASN A 24 13.80 -13.87 2.05
N TRP A 25 14.64 -13.91 1.04
CA TRP A 25 15.41 -12.79 0.54
C TRP A 25 15.07 -12.54 -0.91
N THR A 26 14.71 -11.32 -1.23
CA THR A 26 14.35 -10.87 -2.58
C THR A 26 15.21 -9.70 -2.99
N ILE A 27 15.75 -9.75 -4.20
CA ILE A 27 16.41 -8.63 -4.86
C ILE A 27 15.68 -8.42 -6.19
N SER A 28 15.32 -7.19 -6.49
CA SER A 28 14.69 -6.86 -7.78
C SER A 28 15.22 -5.57 -8.38
N GLU A 29 15.24 -5.54 -9.70
CA GLU A 29 15.47 -4.34 -10.49
C GLU A 29 14.38 -4.22 -11.54
N ASP A 30 13.64 -3.13 -11.49
CA ASP A 30 12.66 -2.76 -12.50
C ASP A 30 13.24 -1.63 -13.34
N ARG A 31 13.33 -1.86 -14.65
CA ARG A 31 13.73 -0.88 -15.63
C ARG A 31 12.59 -0.65 -16.62
N ASN A 32 12.21 0.58 -16.75
CA ASN A 32 11.21 1.03 -17.72
C ASN A 32 11.78 2.13 -18.60
N ASP A 33 11.95 1.81 -19.88
CA ASP A 33 12.41 2.73 -20.91
C ASP A 33 11.19 3.13 -21.73
N TYR A 34 10.88 4.40 -21.79
CA TYR A 34 9.81 4.97 -22.58
C TYR A 34 10.38 5.93 -23.62
N VAL A 35 9.99 5.73 -24.87
CA VAL A 35 10.34 6.63 -25.98
C VAL A 35 9.05 6.97 -26.73
N ASN A 36 8.79 8.26 -26.90
CA ASN A 36 7.69 8.75 -27.74
C ASN A 36 8.28 9.45 -28.96
N LEU A 37 7.94 8.92 -30.14
CA LEU A 37 8.32 9.44 -31.42
C LEU A 37 7.06 9.77 -32.20
N SER A 38 7.01 10.94 -32.85
CA SER A 38 5.89 11.34 -33.70
C SER A 38 6.39 11.58 -35.12
N ALA A 39 5.64 11.08 -36.08
CA ALA A 39 5.91 11.29 -37.51
C ALA A 39 4.64 11.77 -38.20
N THR A 40 4.81 12.66 -39.19
CA THR A 40 3.72 13.21 -40.01
C THR A 40 4.04 13.05 -41.50
N GLY A 41 3.06 13.30 -42.38
CA GLY A 41 3.27 13.27 -43.82
C GLY A 41 3.26 11.87 -44.42
N TYR A 42 2.40 10.98 -43.88
CA TYR A 42 2.17 9.66 -44.44
C TYR A 42 1.56 9.74 -45.84
N PRO A 43 2.06 8.94 -46.81
CA PRO A 43 1.60 9.02 -48.20
C PRO A 43 0.15 8.56 -48.41
N ASP A 44 -0.31 7.62 -47.60
CA ASP A 44 -1.65 7.02 -47.67
C ASP A 44 -2.11 6.58 -46.26
N ALA A 45 -3.43 6.59 -46.04
CA ALA A 45 -4.02 6.15 -44.78
C ALA A 45 -3.81 4.65 -44.44
N HIS A 46 -3.40 3.84 -45.42
CA HIS A 46 -3.08 2.43 -45.20
C HIS A 46 -1.56 2.18 -44.92
N MET A 47 -0.74 3.22 -45.02
CA MET A 47 0.70 3.22 -44.73
C MET A 47 0.94 3.91 -43.39
N ASP A 48 0.38 3.32 -42.31
CA ASP A 48 0.41 3.85 -40.96
C ASP A 48 1.65 3.45 -40.15
N ASP A 49 2.54 2.63 -40.76
CA ASP A 49 3.82 2.28 -40.15
C ASP A 49 4.73 3.51 -40.06
N PHE A 50 5.36 3.70 -38.90
CA PHE A 50 6.24 4.83 -38.60
C PHE A 50 7.33 5.10 -39.66
N ILE A 51 7.79 4.03 -40.33
CA ILE A 51 8.80 4.07 -41.39
C ILE A 51 8.37 4.86 -42.64
N PHE A 52 7.06 4.98 -42.87
CA PHE A 52 6.48 5.70 -44.02
C PHE A 52 6.24 7.20 -43.76
N GLY A 53 6.46 7.65 -42.54
CA GLY A 53 6.37 9.05 -42.18
C GLY A 53 7.46 9.88 -42.88
N ASN A 54 7.06 10.92 -43.61
CA ASN A 54 7.95 11.75 -44.41
C ASN A 54 8.62 12.88 -43.61
N LYS A 55 8.06 13.25 -42.47
CA LYS A 55 8.61 14.29 -41.59
C LYS A 55 8.52 13.85 -40.14
N MET A 56 9.63 13.79 -39.44
CA MET A 56 9.61 13.94 -37.99
C MET A 56 9.25 15.39 -37.66
N GLU A 57 8.27 15.59 -36.81
CA GLU A 57 7.94 16.92 -36.33
C GLU A 57 9.15 17.53 -35.63
N THR A 58 9.71 18.59 -36.23
CA THR A 58 10.91 19.27 -35.71
C THR A 58 10.66 20.02 -34.38
N ASN A 59 9.40 20.17 -33.98
CA ASN A 59 9.00 20.89 -32.76
C ASN A 59 8.61 19.96 -31.61
N MET A 60 8.52 18.65 -31.81
CA MET A 60 8.39 17.71 -30.70
C MET A 60 9.79 17.38 -30.18
N SER A 61 10.02 17.74 -28.93
CA SER A 61 11.13 17.17 -28.20
C SER A 61 10.91 15.65 -28.15
N ASN A 62 11.89 14.89 -28.66
CA ASN A 62 11.93 13.45 -28.45
C ASN A 62 11.85 13.22 -26.94
N ILE A 63 10.73 12.69 -26.49
CA ILE A 63 10.51 12.43 -25.06
C ILE A 63 10.94 10.99 -24.85
N GLY A 64 12.06 10.83 -24.18
CA GLY A 64 12.50 9.55 -23.66
C GLY A 64 12.63 9.65 -22.16
N SER A 65 12.21 8.62 -21.44
CA SER A 65 12.47 8.49 -20.01
C SER A 65 12.97 7.08 -19.71
N GLU A 66 14.01 7.00 -18.95
CA GLU A 66 14.51 5.77 -18.36
C GLU A 66 14.28 5.84 -16.86
N ASN A 67 13.56 4.87 -16.33
CA ASN A 67 13.31 4.76 -14.89
C ASN A 67 13.82 3.41 -14.41
N ILE A 68 14.79 3.45 -13.51
CA ILE A 68 15.36 2.26 -12.88
C ILE A 68 15.02 2.33 -11.39
N SER A 69 14.35 1.32 -10.89
CA SER A 69 14.13 1.14 -9.46
C SER A 69 14.70 -0.20 -8.98
N ARG A 70 15.40 -0.18 -7.87
CA ARG A 70 15.99 -1.35 -7.23
C ARG A 70 15.43 -1.51 -5.84
N SER A 71 15.12 -2.74 -5.46
CA SER A 71 14.69 -3.04 -4.10
C SER A 71 15.35 -4.30 -3.57
N ILE A 72 15.57 -4.31 -2.25
CA ILE A 72 16.02 -5.47 -1.50
C ILE A 72 14.99 -5.68 -0.40
N GLY A 73 14.43 -6.88 -0.33
CA GLY A 73 13.46 -7.28 0.68
C GLY A 73 13.96 -8.48 1.48
N LEU A 74 13.74 -8.43 2.79
CA LEU A 74 13.95 -9.54 3.71
C LEU A 74 12.64 -9.82 4.43
N ILE A 75 12.23 -11.09 4.48
CA ILE A 75 11.03 -11.52 5.20
C ILE A 75 11.40 -12.70 6.08
N GLY A 76 11.08 -12.60 7.36
CA GLY A 76 11.17 -13.69 8.34
C GLY A 76 9.80 -13.92 8.96
N GLN A 77 9.38 -15.17 9.03
CA GLN A 77 8.16 -15.58 9.71
C GLN A 77 8.46 -16.70 10.67
N PHE A 78 7.95 -16.60 11.88
CA PHE A 78 7.99 -17.64 12.89
C PHE A 78 6.56 -17.91 13.36
N SER A 79 6.13 -19.17 13.32
CA SER A 79 4.82 -19.60 13.78
C SER A 79 4.99 -20.76 14.76
N TYR A 80 4.26 -20.69 15.86
CA TYR A 80 4.19 -21.73 16.87
C TYR A 80 2.73 -22.14 17.11
N SER A 81 2.47 -23.42 17.17
CA SER A 81 1.16 -23.95 17.52
C SER A 81 1.26 -25.08 18.55
N TYR A 82 0.39 -25.04 19.53
CA TYR A 82 0.28 -26.05 20.58
C TYR A 82 -1.07 -26.75 20.53
N ASP A 83 -1.02 -28.08 20.32
CA ASP A 83 -2.19 -29.00 20.36
C ASP A 83 -3.37 -28.51 19.50
N ASN A 84 -3.10 -27.75 18.45
CA ASN A 84 -4.10 -27.05 17.61
C ASN A 84 -5.08 -26.19 18.41
N ARG A 85 -4.71 -25.77 19.64
CA ARG A 85 -5.51 -24.92 20.52
C ARG A 85 -4.99 -23.50 20.53
N TYR A 86 -3.71 -23.32 20.71
CA TYR A 86 -3.06 -22.01 20.78
C TYR A 86 -2.07 -21.90 19.64
N SER A 87 -2.09 -20.78 18.94
CA SER A 87 -1.06 -20.47 17.94
C SER A 87 -0.62 -19.03 18.12
N ALA A 88 0.67 -18.79 17.91
CA ALA A 88 1.25 -17.47 17.87
C ALA A 88 2.13 -17.37 16.62
N ASP A 89 2.08 -16.24 15.96
CA ASP A 89 2.88 -15.90 14.79
C ASP A 89 3.59 -14.57 14.99
N PHE A 90 4.82 -14.53 14.52
CA PHE A 90 5.64 -13.34 14.49
C PHE A 90 6.20 -13.19 13.08
N ASN A 91 6.01 -12.03 12.48
CA ASN A 91 6.53 -11.67 11.17
C ASN A 91 7.46 -10.48 11.32
N LEU A 92 8.60 -10.54 10.65
CA LEU A 92 9.55 -9.45 10.53
C LEU A 92 9.85 -9.28 9.04
N SER A 93 9.74 -8.06 8.54
CA SER A 93 10.16 -7.72 7.19
C SER A 93 11.02 -6.49 7.19
N GLY A 94 11.93 -6.41 6.26
CA GLY A 94 12.75 -5.23 6.02
C GLY A 94 12.81 -4.98 4.53
N GLU A 95 12.66 -3.73 4.14
CA GLU A 95 12.75 -3.33 2.74
C GLU A 95 13.61 -2.08 2.60
N ALA A 96 14.48 -2.09 1.59
CA ALA A 96 15.23 -0.93 1.12
C ALA A 96 14.93 -0.73 -0.36
N SER A 97 14.74 0.53 -0.77
CA SER A 97 14.39 0.87 -2.14
C SER A 97 15.19 2.08 -2.61
N SER A 98 15.65 2.05 -3.87
CA SER A 98 16.34 3.17 -4.50
C SER A 98 15.44 4.39 -4.78
N ARG A 99 14.14 4.28 -4.50
CA ARG A 99 13.20 5.40 -4.61
C ARG A 99 13.37 6.43 -3.51
N TYR A 100 13.97 6.04 -2.37
CA TYR A 100 14.25 6.94 -1.26
C TYR A 100 15.66 7.51 -1.36
N ALA A 101 15.83 8.76 -0.94
CA ALA A 101 17.15 9.36 -0.78
C ALA A 101 17.98 8.64 0.29
N LYS A 102 17.31 8.15 1.34
CA LYS A 102 17.89 7.29 2.36
C LYS A 102 17.63 5.83 2.00
N HIS A 103 18.70 5.10 1.68
CA HIS A 103 18.63 3.69 1.30
C HIS A 103 18.66 2.73 2.49
N ASP A 104 18.12 3.16 3.63
CA ASP A 104 18.11 2.37 4.85
C ASP A 104 17.09 1.23 4.75
N LEU A 105 17.46 0.09 5.32
CA LEU A 105 16.55 -1.03 5.50
C LEU A 105 15.53 -0.68 6.60
N VAL A 106 14.28 -0.47 6.22
CA VAL A 106 13.21 -0.12 7.17
C VAL A 106 12.54 -1.39 7.67
N PRO A 107 12.59 -1.66 8.99
CA PRO A 107 11.98 -2.85 9.55
C PRO A 107 10.49 -2.64 9.81
N PHE A 108 9.69 -3.64 9.44
CA PHE A 108 8.28 -3.78 9.77
C PHE A 108 8.06 -5.10 10.47
N TRP A 109 7.10 -5.15 11.38
CA TRP A 109 6.83 -6.35 12.13
C TRP A 109 5.36 -6.51 12.47
N SER A 110 4.94 -7.75 12.68
CA SER A 110 3.63 -8.05 13.21
C SER A 110 3.67 -9.26 14.13
N VAL A 111 2.77 -9.25 15.11
CA VAL A 111 2.53 -10.36 16.01
C VAL A 111 1.06 -10.71 15.99
N GLY A 112 0.77 -11.99 15.94
CA GLY A 112 -0.57 -12.54 15.97
C GLY A 112 -0.71 -13.65 17.02
N GLY A 113 -1.93 -13.76 17.54
CA GLY A 113 -2.32 -14.85 18.42
C GLY A 113 -3.67 -15.42 18.00
N ARG A 114 -3.80 -16.73 18.08
CA ARG A 114 -5.03 -17.45 17.77
C ARG A 114 -5.32 -18.46 18.87
N TRP A 115 -6.55 -18.44 19.35
CA TRP A 115 -7.07 -19.43 20.27
C TRP A 115 -8.25 -20.18 19.64
N ASN A 116 -8.08 -21.47 19.40
CA ASN A 116 -9.11 -22.39 18.96
C ASN A 116 -9.87 -22.93 20.19
N ALA A 117 -10.73 -22.11 20.78
CA ALA A 117 -11.38 -22.41 22.04
C ALA A 117 -12.32 -23.63 21.94
N HIS A 118 -12.85 -23.93 20.76
CA HIS A 118 -13.69 -25.12 20.55
C HIS A 118 -12.93 -26.45 20.77
N ASN A 119 -11.57 -26.43 20.74
CA ASN A 119 -10.73 -27.60 21.02
C ASN A 119 -10.47 -27.79 22.52
N GLU A 120 -10.94 -26.89 23.38
CA GLU A 120 -10.83 -27.04 24.83
C GLU A 120 -11.78 -28.11 25.35
N LYS A 121 -11.30 -28.95 26.27
CA LYS A 121 -12.04 -30.09 26.79
C LYS A 121 -13.44 -29.70 27.40
N TRP A 122 -13.51 -28.52 28.00
CA TRP A 122 -14.73 -28.02 28.64
C TRP A 122 -15.75 -27.43 27.66
N LEU A 123 -15.33 -27.14 26.40
CA LEU A 123 -16.20 -26.63 25.31
C LEU A 123 -16.54 -27.70 24.27
N GLN A 124 -15.87 -28.84 24.29
CA GLN A 124 -16.11 -29.91 23.32
C GLN A 124 -17.58 -30.37 23.35
N GLY A 125 -18.23 -30.39 22.21
CA GLY A 125 -19.61 -30.82 22.06
C GLY A 125 -20.65 -29.72 22.22
N TYR A 126 -20.34 -28.57 22.80
CA TYR A 126 -21.26 -27.44 22.92
C TYR A 126 -21.21 -26.52 21.71
N LEU A 127 -20.00 -26.25 21.22
CA LEU A 127 -19.77 -25.37 20.08
C LEU A 127 -19.08 -26.14 18.95
N SER A 128 -19.50 -25.86 17.74
CA SER A 128 -18.90 -26.46 16.56
C SER A 128 -17.60 -25.76 16.15
N ASN A 129 -17.54 -24.46 16.38
CA ASN A 129 -16.36 -23.64 16.12
C ASN A 129 -16.37 -22.44 17.08
N LEU A 130 -15.24 -22.15 17.69
CA LEU A 130 -14.98 -20.91 18.41
C LEU A 130 -13.52 -20.58 18.29
N VAL A 131 -13.21 -19.56 17.51
CA VAL A 131 -11.84 -19.12 17.26
C VAL A 131 -11.74 -17.62 17.52
N LEU A 132 -10.82 -17.27 18.41
CA LEU A 132 -10.46 -15.88 18.63
C LEU A 132 -9.08 -15.64 18.00
N ARG A 133 -8.94 -14.50 17.33
CA ARG A 133 -7.66 -14.03 16.80
C ARG A 133 -7.46 -12.59 17.19
N ALA A 134 -6.24 -12.25 17.53
CA ALA A 134 -5.80 -10.89 17.74
C ALA A 134 -4.48 -10.69 17.03
N SER A 135 -4.31 -9.57 16.35
CA SER A 135 -3.04 -9.22 15.74
C SER A 135 -2.75 -7.73 15.85
N TYR A 136 -1.48 -7.43 15.95
CA TYR A 136 -0.95 -6.07 15.89
C TYR A 136 0.32 -6.07 15.06
N GLY A 137 0.50 -5.05 14.23
CA GLY A 137 1.70 -4.91 13.44
C GLY A 137 1.84 -3.53 12.82
N ILE A 138 3.02 -3.29 12.28
CA ILE A 138 3.36 -2.06 11.55
C ILE A 138 3.73 -2.45 10.13
N THR A 139 3.06 -1.83 9.16
CA THR A 139 3.34 -1.96 7.73
C THR A 139 3.74 -0.62 7.16
N GLY A 140 4.61 -0.63 6.16
CA GLY A 140 5.02 0.56 5.43
C GLY A 140 4.31 0.70 4.09
N GLU A 141 4.12 1.91 3.64
CA GLU A 141 3.57 2.23 2.34
C GLU A 141 4.50 3.20 1.59
N GLN A 142 4.74 2.92 0.30
CA GLN A 142 5.50 3.75 -0.62
C GLN A 142 4.54 4.27 -1.69
N ASN A 143 4.02 5.45 -1.51
CA ASN A 143 3.11 6.05 -2.49
C ASN A 143 3.57 7.45 -2.90
N PHE A 144 4.77 7.53 -3.53
CA PHE A 144 5.32 8.78 -4.07
C PHE A 144 6.19 8.52 -5.29
N SER A 145 6.46 9.61 -6.05
CA SER A 145 7.39 9.57 -7.17
C SER A 145 8.85 9.64 -6.68
N PRO A 146 9.79 8.93 -7.28
CA PRO A 146 11.22 9.12 -6.99
C PRO A 146 11.68 10.58 -7.08
N ALA A 147 11.10 11.37 -7.97
CA ALA A 147 11.38 12.79 -8.13
C ALA A 147 11.01 13.64 -6.89
N ASP A 148 10.13 13.14 -6.01
CA ASP A 148 9.77 13.83 -4.77
C ASP A 148 10.86 13.71 -3.69
N ALA A 149 11.66 12.64 -3.75
CA ALA A 149 12.73 12.37 -2.79
C ALA A 149 14.12 12.77 -3.29
N ILE A 150 14.36 12.75 -4.61
CA ILE A 150 15.65 12.94 -5.25
C ILE A 150 15.58 14.12 -6.21
N GLU A 151 16.64 14.93 -6.26
CA GLU A 151 16.72 16.06 -7.19
C GLU A 151 16.58 15.59 -8.64
N TYR A 152 15.64 16.21 -9.34
CA TYR A 152 15.35 15.94 -10.73
C TYR A 152 15.48 17.19 -11.58
N TYR A 153 16.33 17.14 -12.59
CA TYR A 153 16.59 18.24 -13.50
C TYR A 153 15.99 17.97 -14.88
N SER A 154 15.21 18.90 -15.40
CA SER A 154 14.81 18.90 -16.80
C SER A 154 15.82 19.69 -17.64
N PHE A 155 16.14 19.16 -18.79
CA PHE A 155 17.01 19.84 -19.75
C PHE A 155 16.15 20.51 -20.80
N ALA A 156 16.26 21.82 -20.93
CA ALA A 156 15.57 22.60 -21.94
C ALA A 156 16.57 23.32 -22.84
N GLY A 157 16.35 23.20 -24.14
CA GLY A 157 17.08 24.00 -25.13
C GLY A 157 16.40 25.36 -25.29
N THR A 158 17.08 26.44 -24.96
CA THR A 158 16.59 27.82 -25.17
C THR A 158 17.33 28.46 -26.33
N MET A 159 16.60 28.96 -27.35
CA MET A 159 17.16 29.81 -28.37
C MET A 159 17.37 31.20 -27.80
N ARG A 160 18.63 31.65 -27.75
CA ARG A 160 18.92 33.05 -27.42
C ARG A 160 18.87 33.89 -28.68
N PRO A 161 18.38 35.16 -28.64
CA PRO A 161 18.58 36.09 -29.71
C PRO A 161 20.05 36.14 -30.09
N TYR A 162 20.36 36.07 -31.38
CA TYR A 162 21.75 36.07 -31.91
C TYR A 162 22.55 34.76 -31.79
N GLN A 163 21.96 33.65 -31.39
CA GLN A 163 22.58 32.33 -31.45
C GLN A 163 21.87 31.40 -32.43
N SER A 164 22.63 30.75 -33.33
CA SER A 164 22.10 29.87 -34.37
C SER A 164 21.77 28.46 -33.87
N PHE A 165 22.07 28.15 -32.61
CA PHE A 165 21.80 26.83 -31.99
C PHE A 165 21.29 26.99 -30.56
N PRO A 166 20.44 26.05 -30.10
CA PRO A 166 19.89 26.11 -28.76
C PRO A 166 21.00 25.87 -27.70
N VAL A 167 20.98 26.66 -26.65
CA VAL A 167 21.82 26.42 -25.47
C VAL A 167 21.02 25.54 -24.51
N LEU A 168 21.57 24.37 -24.19
CA LEU A 168 21.02 23.48 -23.20
C LEU A 168 21.18 24.08 -21.79
N GLY A 169 20.09 24.24 -21.09
CA GLY A 169 20.03 24.62 -19.68
C GLY A 169 19.41 23.49 -18.86
N ALA A 170 19.91 23.29 -17.65
CA ALA A 170 19.27 22.42 -16.66
C ALA A 170 18.41 23.26 -15.73
N LEU A 171 17.15 22.87 -15.58
CA LEU A 171 16.19 23.47 -14.66
C LEU A 171 15.78 22.43 -13.62
N LEU A 172 15.79 22.80 -12.36
CA LEU A 172 15.23 21.95 -11.30
C LEU A 172 13.72 21.83 -11.53
N SER A 173 13.24 20.61 -11.73
CA SER A 173 11.84 20.35 -12.12
C SER A 173 10.86 20.40 -10.95
N GLY A 174 11.36 20.27 -9.72
CA GLY A 174 10.57 20.29 -8.51
C GLY A 174 11.46 20.41 -7.28
N LEU A 175 10.89 20.85 -6.18
CA LEU A 175 11.60 20.85 -4.91
C LEU A 175 11.45 19.45 -4.29
N ASN A 176 12.57 18.76 -4.18
CA ASN A 176 12.65 17.44 -3.56
C ASN A 176 12.71 17.53 -2.03
N ASN A 177 12.34 16.46 -1.35
CA ASN A 177 12.48 16.31 0.09
C ASN A 177 13.33 15.08 0.41
N ALA A 178 14.61 15.31 0.69
CA ALA A 178 15.55 14.26 1.06
C ALA A 178 15.23 13.55 2.39
N GLU A 179 14.36 14.16 3.22
CA GLU A 179 13.87 13.59 4.49
C GLU A 179 12.64 12.69 4.29
N LEU A 180 12.17 12.53 3.05
CA LEU A 180 10.99 11.73 2.77
C LEU A 180 11.19 10.29 3.23
N GLY A 181 10.25 9.81 4.03
CA GLY A 181 10.29 8.47 4.63
C GLY A 181 9.01 7.67 4.34
N TRP A 182 9.01 6.44 4.82
CA TRP A 182 7.86 5.55 4.71
C TRP A 182 6.68 6.02 5.57
N ALA A 183 5.50 6.07 4.99
CA ALA A 183 4.28 6.14 5.77
C ALA A 183 4.09 4.81 6.52
N LYS A 184 3.83 4.89 7.83
CA LYS A 184 3.72 3.72 8.71
C LYS A 184 2.30 3.53 9.18
N THR A 185 1.72 2.37 8.86
CA THR A 185 0.38 2.00 9.31
C THR A 185 0.46 1.01 10.45
N HIS A 186 -0.05 1.42 11.61
CA HIS A 186 -0.26 0.58 12.79
C HIS A 186 -1.59 -0.13 12.63
N ASN A 187 -1.54 -1.43 12.38
CA ASN A 187 -2.70 -2.28 12.15
C ASN A 187 -3.05 -3.04 13.43
N THR A 188 -4.26 -2.88 13.93
CA THR A 188 -4.81 -3.68 15.03
C THR A 188 -6.02 -4.41 14.53
N SER A 189 -6.09 -5.72 14.69
CA SER A 189 -7.27 -6.50 14.34
C SER A 189 -7.65 -7.50 15.41
N LEU A 190 -8.96 -7.66 15.60
CA LEU A 190 -9.57 -8.64 16.47
C LEU A 190 -10.64 -9.37 15.69
N SER A 191 -10.58 -10.71 15.68
CA SER A 191 -11.53 -11.55 14.96
C SER A 191 -12.11 -12.61 15.90
N LEU A 192 -13.40 -12.84 15.73
CA LEU A 192 -14.13 -13.91 16.39
C LEU A 192 -14.90 -14.71 15.35
N ASP A 193 -14.58 -16.01 15.23
CA ASP A 193 -15.39 -16.96 14.48
C ASP A 193 -16.18 -17.81 15.46
N PHE A 194 -17.45 -17.87 15.25
CA PHE A 194 -18.37 -18.62 16.07
C PHE A 194 -19.22 -19.56 15.22
N GLY A 195 -19.22 -20.84 15.55
CA GLY A 195 -20.00 -21.87 14.90
C GLY A 195 -20.85 -22.65 15.93
N PHE A 196 -22.12 -22.73 15.67
CA PHE A 196 -23.07 -23.39 16.54
C PHE A 196 -23.91 -24.41 15.77
N TRP A 197 -24.47 -25.37 16.51
CA TRP A 197 -25.38 -26.40 16.01
C TRP A 197 -24.83 -27.19 14.80
N LYS A 198 -23.68 -27.85 15.00
CA LYS A 198 -22.96 -28.62 13.97
C LYS A 198 -22.67 -27.77 12.72
N ASN A 199 -22.18 -26.55 12.93
CA ASN A 199 -21.89 -25.56 11.89
C ASN A 199 -23.10 -25.15 11.04
N ARG A 200 -24.33 -25.28 11.56
CA ARG A 200 -25.50 -24.73 10.87
C ARG A 200 -25.60 -23.21 11.01
N ILE A 201 -25.09 -22.66 12.08
CA ILE A 201 -24.99 -21.22 12.28
C ILE A 201 -23.50 -20.89 12.37
N ASN A 202 -23.01 -20.10 11.44
CA ASN A 202 -21.63 -19.64 11.40
C ASN A 202 -21.64 -18.11 11.35
N THR A 203 -20.89 -17.51 12.25
CA THR A 203 -20.76 -16.05 12.35
C THR A 203 -19.28 -15.71 12.42
N THR A 204 -18.86 -14.73 11.65
CA THR A 204 -17.54 -14.11 11.77
C THR A 204 -17.72 -12.64 12.10
N PHE A 205 -17.00 -12.17 13.09
CA PHE A 205 -16.95 -10.78 13.48
C PHE A 205 -15.50 -10.32 13.47
N ASN A 206 -15.19 -9.27 12.71
CA ASN A 206 -13.87 -8.66 12.63
C ASN A 206 -13.97 -7.19 13.05
N TYR A 207 -13.12 -6.78 13.95
CA TYR A 207 -12.87 -5.38 14.28
C TYR A 207 -11.46 -5.00 13.87
N TYR A 208 -11.30 -3.85 13.25
CA TYR A 208 -10.00 -3.32 12.88
C TYR A 208 -9.87 -1.83 13.25
N ASN A 209 -8.63 -1.44 13.56
CA ASN A 209 -8.25 -0.05 13.79
C ASN A 209 -6.85 0.17 13.24
N ASN A 210 -6.77 0.87 12.13
CA ASN A 210 -5.54 1.14 11.40
C ASN A 210 -5.23 2.63 11.52
N ILE A 211 -4.04 2.95 12.00
CA ILE A 211 -3.57 4.34 12.17
C ILE A 211 -2.33 4.50 11.30
N THR A 212 -2.48 5.26 10.21
CA THR A 212 -1.37 5.64 9.34
C THR A 212 -0.75 6.92 9.86
N LYS A 213 0.52 6.86 10.19
CA LYS A 213 1.35 8.01 10.59
C LYS A 213 2.32 8.36 9.48
N GLU A 214 2.81 9.60 9.52
CA GLU A 214 3.77 10.08 8.52
C GLU A 214 3.20 9.98 7.09
N LEU A 215 1.89 10.24 6.95
CA LEU A 215 1.20 10.19 5.66
C LEU A 215 1.85 11.18 4.69
N LEU A 216 2.07 10.71 3.47
CA LEU A 216 2.63 11.53 2.39
C LEU A 216 1.56 12.48 1.86
N THR A 217 1.82 13.77 1.95
CA THR A 217 0.90 14.83 1.51
C THR A 217 1.67 15.93 0.78
N ASN A 218 1.02 16.55 -0.20
CA ASN A 218 1.53 17.76 -0.82
C ASN A 218 1.40 18.92 0.15
N TYR A 219 2.48 19.65 0.29
CA TYR A 219 2.56 20.89 1.06
C TYR A 219 2.75 22.05 0.08
N ASP A 220 1.81 23.00 0.08
CA ASP A 220 1.90 24.17 -0.80
C ASP A 220 2.99 25.11 -0.30
N LEU A 221 3.80 25.60 -1.20
CA LEU A 221 4.94 26.47 -0.93
C LEU A 221 4.62 27.92 -1.23
N ALA A 222 5.34 28.81 -0.57
CA ALA A 222 5.25 30.24 -0.90
C ALA A 222 5.73 30.47 -2.34
N PRO A 223 5.06 31.31 -3.15
CA PRO A 223 5.45 31.59 -4.53
C PRO A 223 6.89 32.08 -4.70
N SER A 224 7.48 32.66 -3.66
CA SER A 224 8.87 33.11 -3.62
C SER A 224 9.89 31.98 -3.75
N THR A 225 9.51 30.71 -3.53
CA THR A 225 10.37 29.54 -3.72
C THR A 225 10.52 29.16 -5.18
N GLY A 226 9.63 29.63 -6.06
CA GLY A 226 9.57 29.23 -7.47
C GLY A 226 8.87 27.90 -7.73
N PHE A 227 8.38 27.22 -6.69
CA PHE A 227 7.66 25.95 -6.76
C PHE A 227 6.28 26.06 -6.10
N SER A 228 5.32 25.28 -6.62
CA SER A 228 3.95 25.29 -6.11
C SER A 228 3.79 24.44 -4.84
N SER A 229 4.44 23.27 -4.83
CA SER A 229 4.29 22.31 -3.73
C SER A 229 5.52 21.41 -3.58
N MET A 230 5.59 20.77 -2.42
CA MET A 230 6.59 19.75 -2.08
C MET A 230 5.90 18.62 -1.33
N VAL A 231 6.33 17.38 -1.55
CA VAL A 231 5.81 16.22 -0.79
C VAL A 231 6.48 16.15 0.57
N MET A 232 5.70 15.94 1.61
CA MET A 232 6.17 15.80 2.99
C MET A 232 5.47 14.66 3.72
N ASN A 233 6.16 14.07 4.70
CA ASN A 233 5.54 13.18 5.67
C ASN A 233 4.79 14.03 6.71
N ALA A 234 3.50 14.29 6.47
CA ALA A 234 2.69 15.14 7.34
C ALA A 234 1.26 14.61 7.42
N GLY A 235 0.78 14.44 8.65
CA GLY A 235 -0.57 14.01 8.89
C GLY A 235 -0.68 12.60 9.48
N GLU A 236 -1.83 12.33 10.08
CA GLU A 236 -2.22 11.04 10.63
C GLU A 236 -3.66 10.75 10.26
N LEU A 237 -3.89 9.54 9.74
CA LEU A 237 -5.20 9.05 9.34
C LEU A 237 -5.56 7.81 10.15
N GLN A 238 -6.75 7.78 10.72
CA GLN A 238 -7.32 6.60 11.35
C GLN A 238 -8.42 6.01 10.47
N ASN A 239 -8.33 4.72 10.21
CA ASN A 239 -9.37 3.93 9.57
C ASN A 239 -9.78 2.82 10.54
N ARG A 240 -11.01 2.86 11.05
CA ARG A 240 -11.55 1.87 11.98
C ARG A 240 -12.92 1.39 11.55
N GLY A 241 -13.18 0.13 11.81
CA GLY A 241 -14.47 -0.43 11.45
C GLY A 241 -14.68 -1.82 12.00
N PHE A 242 -15.80 -2.38 11.61
CA PHE A 242 -16.11 -3.77 11.85
C PHE A 242 -16.80 -4.38 10.64
N ASP A 243 -16.57 -5.67 10.47
CA ASP A 243 -17.25 -6.51 9.50
C ASP A 243 -17.87 -7.69 10.24
N ALA A 244 -19.12 -7.98 9.95
CA ALA A 244 -19.83 -9.10 10.49
C ALA A 244 -20.47 -9.90 9.37
N SER A 245 -20.33 -11.21 9.42
CA SER A 245 -21.00 -12.14 8.50
C SER A 245 -21.74 -13.20 9.29
N LEU A 246 -22.93 -13.51 8.85
CA LEU A 246 -23.79 -14.56 9.39
C LEU A 246 -24.18 -15.49 8.25
N ASN A 247 -24.02 -16.79 8.46
CA ASN A 247 -24.46 -17.81 7.53
C ASN A 247 -25.25 -18.88 8.31
N ILE A 248 -26.49 -19.10 7.93
CA ILE A 248 -27.41 -20.06 8.56
C ILE A 248 -27.83 -21.09 7.52
N ILE A 249 -27.56 -22.38 7.78
CA ILE A 249 -28.11 -23.50 7.03
C ILE A 249 -29.46 -23.84 7.64
N ALA A 250 -30.54 -23.23 7.13
CA ALA A 250 -31.88 -23.37 7.68
C ALA A 250 -32.43 -24.78 7.46
N MET A 251 -32.27 -25.31 6.27
CA MET A 251 -32.67 -26.66 5.92
C MET A 251 -31.66 -27.36 5.04
N GLN A 252 -31.39 -28.62 5.33
CA GLN A 252 -30.55 -29.49 4.52
C GLN A 252 -31.20 -30.89 4.47
N ASN A 253 -31.53 -31.34 3.26
CA ASN A 253 -32.01 -32.69 3.02
C ASN A 253 -31.14 -33.33 1.92
N LEU A 254 -30.17 -34.12 2.35
CA LEU A 254 -29.22 -34.80 1.44
C LEU A 254 -29.90 -35.79 0.48
N ARG A 255 -31.06 -36.41 0.88
CA ARG A 255 -31.77 -37.37 0.03
C ARG A 255 -32.56 -36.69 -1.09
N LYS A 256 -32.98 -35.44 -0.89
CA LYS A 256 -33.73 -34.63 -1.87
C LYS A 256 -32.87 -33.54 -2.52
N GLU A 257 -31.55 -33.50 -2.23
CA GLU A 257 -30.62 -32.51 -2.72
C GLU A 257 -31.08 -31.06 -2.47
N PHE A 258 -31.82 -30.88 -1.37
CA PHE A 258 -32.39 -29.59 -1.01
C PHE A 258 -31.57 -28.90 0.06
N PHE A 259 -31.13 -27.66 -0.25
CA PHE A 259 -30.39 -26.80 0.65
C PHE A 259 -31.06 -25.44 0.72
N TRP A 260 -31.27 -24.94 1.92
CA TRP A 260 -31.73 -23.60 2.16
C TRP A 260 -30.78 -22.90 3.11
N THR A 261 -30.10 -21.87 2.61
CA THR A 261 -29.13 -21.07 3.37
C THR A 261 -29.58 -19.62 3.41
N ILE A 262 -29.35 -18.97 4.55
CA ILE A 262 -29.59 -17.54 4.77
C ILE A 262 -28.24 -16.93 5.10
N SER A 263 -27.83 -15.93 4.33
CA SER A 263 -26.57 -15.21 4.54
C SER A 263 -26.86 -13.73 4.73
N ALA A 264 -26.23 -13.14 5.74
CA ALA A 264 -26.29 -11.70 6.02
C ALA A 264 -24.88 -11.17 6.27
N ASN A 265 -24.57 -10.01 5.69
CA ASN A 265 -23.31 -9.31 5.90
C ASN A 265 -23.58 -7.87 6.34
N ALA A 266 -22.82 -7.40 7.30
CA ALA A 266 -22.86 -6.03 7.76
C ALA A 266 -21.42 -5.50 7.88
N ASN A 267 -21.18 -4.32 7.34
CA ASN A 267 -19.91 -3.64 7.51
C ASN A 267 -20.12 -2.18 7.91
N ARG A 268 -19.19 -1.65 8.64
CA ARG A 268 -19.11 -0.23 8.93
C ARG A 268 -17.67 0.20 8.98
N ASN A 269 -17.33 1.18 8.17
CA ASN A 269 -16.03 1.82 8.17
C ASN A 269 -16.16 3.30 8.54
N ARG A 270 -15.18 3.82 9.26
CA ARG A 270 -15.07 5.24 9.60
C ARG A 270 -13.62 5.69 9.46
N ASN A 271 -13.42 6.64 8.58
CA ASN A 271 -12.14 7.34 8.42
C ASN A 271 -12.16 8.62 9.25
N LYS A 272 -11.05 8.92 9.89
CA LYS A 272 -10.85 10.16 10.64
C LYS A 272 -9.42 10.63 10.47
N ILE A 273 -9.25 11.89 10.10
CA ILE A 273 -7.95 12.55 10.13
C ILE A 273 -7.65 12.91 11.58
N LEU A 274 -6.58 12.38 12.14
CA LEU A 274 -6.17 12.62 13.52
C LEU A 274 -5.28 13.86 13.64
N LYS A 275 -4.42 14.05 12.61
CA LYS A 275 -3.49 15.18 12.59
C LYS A 275 -3.38 15.72 11.17
N LEU A 276 -3.60 17.00 11.04
CA LEU A 276 -3.32 17.77 9.84
C LEU A 276 -1.98 18.49 9.98
N SER A 277 -1.32 18.76 8.86
CA SER A 277 -0.19 19.69 8.86
C SER A 277 -0.65 21.08 9.35
N ASP A 278 0.24 21.83 9.98
CA ASP A 278 -0.11 23.15 10.50
C ASP A 278 -0.52 24.12 9.38
N TYR A 279 -0.01 23.90 8.17
CA TYR A 279 -0.44 24.63 6.98
C TYR A 279 -1.92 24.36 6.64
N LEU A 280 -2.33 23.10 6.51
CA LEU A 280 -3.72 22.75 6.20
C LEU A 280 -4.70 23.21 7.29
N LYS A 281 -4.27 23.25 8.55
CA LYS A 281 -5.08 23.85 9.61
C LYS A 281 -5.33 25.34 9.37
N LYS A 282 -4.27 26.10 9.04
CA LYS A 282 -4.39 27.54 8.74
C LYS A 282 -5.30 27.78 7.53
N VAL A 283 -5.13 27.03 6.44
CA VAL A 283 -5.98 27.15 5.25
C VAL A 283 -7.44 26.88 5.60
N ASN A 284 -7.72 25.83 6.37
CA ASN A 284 -9.09 25.54 6.81
C ASN A 284 -9.66 26.64 7.72
N GLU A 285 -8.87 27.20 8.62
CA GLU A 285 -9.26 28.31 9.50
C GLU A 285 -9.56 29.59 8.67
N GLU A 286 -8.73 29.92 7.71
CA GLU A 286 -8.92 31.05 6.80
C GLU A 286 -10.18 30.86 5.94
N GLN A 287 -10.42 29.66 5.45
CA GLN A 287 -11.63 29.34 4.69
C GLN A 287 -12.90 29.43 5.55
N MET A 288 -12.84 28.98 6.80
CA MET A 288 -13.96 29.12 7.73
C MET A 288 -14.28 30.57 8.10
N GLN A 289 -13.29 31.44 8.14
CA GLN A 289 -13.46 32.86 8.47
C GLN A 289 -14.02 33.69 7.29
N SER A 290 -13.91 33.17 6.07
CA SER A 290 -14.37 33.85 4.87
C SER A 290 -15.86 33.56 4.65
N ALA A 291 -16.71 34.59 4.59
CA ALA A 291 -18.17 34.47 4.44
C ALA A 291 -18.63 33.79 3.12
N SER A 292 -17.74 33.63 2.14
CA SER A 292 -17.97 33.02 0.84
C SER A 292 -17.16 31.75 0.60
N ALA A 293 -16.51 31.21 1.63
CA ALA A 293 -15.65 30.05 1.49
C ALA A 293 -16.46 28.76 1.35
N PRO A 294 -16.05 27.84 0.48
CA PRO A 294 -16.59 26.50 0.49
C PRO A 294 -16.30 25.82 1.84
N LEU A 295 -17.13 24.82 2.19
CA LEU A 295 -16.90 24.02 3.40
C LEU A 295 -15.47 23.48 3.43
N PRO A 296 -14.84 23.40 4.63
CA PRO A 296 -13.50 22.85 4.75
C PRO A 296 -13.40 21.47 4.12
N GLN A 297 -12.33 21.23 3.39
CA GLN A 297 -12.14 19.95 2.67
C GLN A 297 -11.96 18.75 3.62
N TYR A 298 -11.70 19.01 4.92
CA TYR A 298 -11.44 17.95 5.92
C TYR A 298 -12.27 18.23 7.20
N HIS A 299 -13.10 17.27 7.53
CA HIS A 299 -13.86 17.19 8.79
C HIS A 299 -13.36 16.06 9.68
#